data_dd9bfa2fee9fc7e2287446e415938b09
#
_entry.id   dd9bfa2fee9fc7e2287446e415938b09
#
_cell.length_a   1.000
_cell.length_b   1.000
_cell.length_c   1.000
_cell.angle_alpha   90.00
_cell.angle_beta   90.00
_cell.angle_gamma   90.00
#
_symmetry.space_group_name_H-M   'P 1'
#
loop_
_entity.id
_entity.type
_entity.pdbx_description
1 polymer ?
#
loop_
_entity_poly.entity_id
_entity_poly.type
_entity_poly.pdbx_seq_one_letter_code
_entity_poly.pdbx_strand_id
1 'polypeptide(L)'
;MPHHLSHDEADHDARRARQWLAGRARGAGVPRARLLELGAAMTALAAAAAEREPVAVAPQPVGTDPGATDSGAPGPGSGPAADAGGGPSGIVKPLPAQLFARHDTNAEMRWEAMAGQGYVVPTDRFFVRNHTHTPRIDTGTWRLSLFGDGLRGAPTRDRPVEFGYDDLRRLPAERVTALVECAGNGRRFFAGQQGRPTPGVAWGLGGVGVAHWRGVRLAEVLRRAGLTGAAVDVMPEGLDPEYVTGGVNLGRVRRPLPVGKALDDVLLAYEMNGEPLPPDHGHPVRVVVPGWIGVSSIKWVGPVEVSATALFSPWNTQLYRMFGPGYPADGAALGAQSVKSAFELPWDARVPAGAEVLLRGRSWSGAGPIRSVQVHTGDGGWRPAELVTADAGGPWQRWTARWRPAGPGPVTLRARATDATGAGQPARARHNDLGYLFDGVVRHPVTVC
;
A
#
# COMPACT_ATOMS: atom_id res chain seq x y z
N MET A 1 -5.91 27.81 -16.58
CA MET A 1 -6.18 26.41 -16.22
C MET A 1 -4.87 25.67 -16.39
N PRO A 2 -4.14 25.29 -15.33
CA PRO A 2 -2.97 24.44 -15.50
C PRO A 2 -3.49 23.04 -15.90
N HIS A 3 -2.99 22.54 -17.02
CA HIS A 3 -3.22 21.18 -17.45
C HIS A 3 -2.69 20.25 -16.34
N HIS A 4 -3.58 19.53 -15.66
CA HIS A 4 -3.20 18.38 -14.86
C HIS A 4 -2.56 17.35 -15.81
N LEU A 5 -1.22 17.38 -15.88
CA LEU A 5 -0.47 16.28 -16.45
C LEU A 5 -0.85 15.05 -15.62
N SER A 6 -1.49 14.08 -16.24
CA SER A 6 -1.80 12.83 -15.57
C SER A 6 -0.46 12.22 -15.11
N HIS A 7 -0.22 12.20 -13.81
CA HIS A 7 0.95 11.53 -13.24
C HIS A 7 0.66 10.03 -13.16
N ASP A 8 0.35 9.43 -14.32
CA ASP A 8 0.15 7.99 -14.40
C ASP A 8 1.51 7.30 -14.21
N GLU A 9 1.68 6.64 -13.08
CA GLU A 9 2.90 5.89 -12.76
C GLU A 9 3.19 4.82 -13.81
N ALA A 10 2.17 4.19 -14.39
CA ALA A 10 2.35 3.15 -15.41
C ALA A 10 2.97 3.71 -16.70
N ASP A 11 2.48 4.85 -17.18
CA ASP A 11 3.04 5.54 -18.33
C ASP A 11 4.47 6.04 -18.07
N HIS A 12 4.71 6.56 -16.86
CA HIS A 12 6.05 7.00 -16.46
C HIS A 12 6.99 5.81 -16.32
N ASP A 13 6.56 4.71 -15.74
CA ASP A 13 7.35 3.50 -15.57
C ASP A 13 7.73 2.87 -16.93
N ALA A 14 6.81 2.87 -17.90
CA ALA A 14 7.10 2.43 -19.27
C ALA A 14 8.15 3.31 -19.97
N ARG A 15 8.15 4.64 -19.74
CA ARG A 15 9.21 5.55 -20.23
C ARG A 15 10.51 5.27 -19.51
N ARG A 16 10.49 5.09 -18.20
CA ARG A 16 11.63 4.77 -17.33
C ARG A 16 12.31 3.48 -17.79
N ALA A 17 11.56 2.41 -18.04
CA ALA A 17 12.10 1.14 -18.53
C ALA A 17 12.82 1.28 -19.89
N ARG A 18 12.23 2.02 -20.81
CA ARG A 18 12.86 2.32 -22.12
C ARG A 18 14.16 3.10 -21.97
N GLN A 19 14.19 4.10 -21.09
CA GLN A 19 15.40 4.90 -20.84
C GLN A 19 16.50 4.06 -20.19
N TRP A 20 16.16 3.18 -19.25
CA TRP A 20 17.10 2.28 -18.61
C TRP A 20 17.73 1.30 -19.60
N LEU A 21 16.93 0.64 -20.44
CA LEU A 21 17.40 -0.24 -21.50
C LEU A 21 18.34 0.50 -22.46
N ALA A 22 17.97 1.70 -22.88
CA ALA A 22 18.81 2.53 -23.75
C ALA A 22 20.10 2.99 -23.07
N GLY A 23 20.08 3.23 -21.76
CA GLY A 23 21.25 3.59 -20.95
C GLY A 23 22.23 2.42 -20.80
N ARG A 24 21.73 1.25 -20.43
CA ARG A 24 22.56 0.02 -20.31
C ARG A 24 23.19 -0.37 -21.62
N ALA A 25 22.47 -0.27 -22.73
CA ALA A 25 23.02 -0.59 -24.03
C ALA A 25 24.13 0.37 -24.47
N ARG A 26 23.99 1.68 -24.18
CA ARG A 26 25.07 2.65 -24.42
C ARG A 26 26.30 2.35 -23.57
N GLY A 27 26.11 2.04 -22.29
CA GLY A 27 27.19 1.66 -21.37
C GLY A 27 27.88 0.34 -21.74
N ALA A 28 27.19 -0.57 -22.43
CA ALA A 28 27.74 -1.85 -22.90
C ALA A 28 28.27 -1.81 -24.34
N GLY A 29 28.28 -0.65 -25.01
CA GLY A 29 28.71 -0.49 -26.38
C GLY A 29 27.82 -1.21 -27.41
N VAL A 30 26.57 -1.51 -27.08
CA VAL A 30 25.65 -2.25 -27.97
C VAL A 30 25.02 -1.27 -28.99
N PRO A 31 25.16 -1.50 -30.31
CA PRO A 31 24.56 -0.67 -31.33
C PRO A 31 23.02 -0.62 -31.21
N ARG A 32 22.44 0.54 -31.51
CA ARG A 32 20.98 0.77 -31.43
C ARG A 32 20.14 -0.24 -32.24
N ALA A 33 20.65 -0.70 -33.39
CA ALA A 33 19.99 -1.71 -34.21
C ALA A 33 19.83 -3.06 -33.47
N ARG A 34 20.84 -3.49 -32.73
CA ARG A 34 20.82 -4.75 -31.98
C ARG A 34 19.90 -4.72 -30.75
N LEU A 35 19.59 -3.53 -30.25
CA LEU A 35 18.60 -3.31 -29.19
C LEU A 35 17.16 -3.53 -29.67
N LEU A 36 16.89 -3.11 -30.90
CA LEU A 36 15.57 -3.31 -31.53
C LEU A 36 15.35 -4.80 -31.83
N GLU A 37 16.40 -5.53 -32.25
CA GLU A 37 16.39 -6.98 -32.46
C GLU A 37 16.19 -7.74 -31.15
N LEU A 38 16.87 -7.37 -30.05
CA LEU A 38 16.70 -7.95 -28.74
C LEU A 38 15.31 -7.66 -28.14
N GLY A 39 14.77 -6.46 -28.37
CA GLY A 39 13.39 -6.11 -27.98
C GLY A 39 12.36 -6.95 -28.75
N ALA A 40 12.55 -7.15 -30.04
CA ALA A 40 11.69 -8.00 -30.87
C ALA A 40 11.82 -9.48 -30.49
N ALA A 41 13.02 -9.97 -30.19
CA ALA A 41 13.26 -11.33 -29.73
C ALA A 41 12.65 -11.62 -28.38
N MET A 42 12.70 -10.67 -27.43
CA MET A 42 12.04 -10.78 -26.13
C MET A 42 10.51 -10.80 -26.27
N THR A 43 9.97 -10.02 -27.18
CA THR A 43 8.51 -10.03 -27.48
C THR A 43 8.10 -11.36 -28.12
N ALA A 44 8.91 -11.94 -29.00
CA ALA A 44 8.68 -13.24 -29.62
C ALA A 44 8.82 -14.41 -28.62
N LEU A 45 9.79 -14.36 -27.67
CA LEU A 45 9.90 -15.33 -26.60
C LEU A 45 8.70 -15.28 -25.63
N ALA A 46 8.19 -14.09 -25.32
CA ALA A 46 7.02 -13.92 -24.47
C ALA A 46 5.75 -14.46 -25.17
N ALA A 47 5.62 -14.26 -26.50
CA ALA A 47 4.54 -14.84 -27.29
C ALA A 47 4.62 -16.38 -27.36
N ALA A 48 5.81 -16.95 -27.58
CA ALA A 48 6.04 -18.39 -27.61
C ALA A 48 5.85 -19.08 -26.24
N ALA A 49 6.08 -18.36 -25.14
CA ALA A 49 5.79 -18.85 -23.79
C ALA A 49 4.28 -18.84 -23.45
N ALA A 50 3.52 -17.96 -24.09
CA ALA A 50 2.05 -17.89 -23.94
C ALA A 50 1.30 -18.98 -24.71
N GLU A 51 1.93 -19.58 -25.74
CA GLU A 51 1.35 -20.67 -26.56
C GLU A 51 1.61 -22.08 -26.01
N ARG A 52 2.37 -22.25 -24.95
CA ARG A 52 2.55 -23.55 -24.28
C ARG A 52 1.33 -23.83 -23.39
N GLU A 53 0.48 -24.73 -23.83
CA GLU A 53 -0.58 -25.31 -23.01
C GLU A 53 -0.01 -25.97 -21.74
N PRO A 54 -0.71 -25.88 -20.59
CA PRO A 54 -0.27 -26.55 -19.38
C PRO A 54 -0.34 -28.07 -19.61
N VAL A 55 0.80 -28.74 -19.54
CA VAL A 55 0.86 -30.20 -19.48
C VAL A 55 0.07 -30.66 -18.26
N ALA A 56 -1.01 -31.38 -18.51
CA ALA A 56 -1.83 -32.00 -17.48
C ALA A 56 -0.99 -33.05 -16.74
N VAL A 57 -0.62 -32.78 -15.50
CA VAL A 57 -0.05 -33.77 -14.58
C VAL A 57 -1.17 -34.66 -14.10
N ALA A 58 -1.18 -35.91 -14.53
CA ALA A 58 -2.09 -36.95 -14.04
C ALA A 58 -1.91 -37.18 -12.54
N PRO A 59 -2.98 -37.37 -11.76
CA PRO A 59 -2.89 -37.64 -10.33
C PRO A 59 -2.26 -39.03 -10.09
N GLN A 60 -1.21 -39.07 -9.29
CA GLN A 60 -0.64 -40.33 -8.80
C GLN A 60 -1.57 -40.93 -7.72
N PRO A 61 -1.73 -42.26 -7.68
CA PRO A 61 -2.58 -42.91 -6.68
C PRO A 61 -1.94 -42.87 -5.29
N VAL A 62 -2.76 -42.53 -4.30
CA VAL A 62 -2.42 -42.56 -2.87
C VAL A 62 -2.28 -44.01 -2.45
N GLY A 63 -1.06 -44.42 -2.07
CA GLY A 63 -0.78 -45.71 -1.41
C GLY A 63 -1.24 -45.64 0.03
N THR A 64 -2.12 -46.55 0.38
CA THR A 64 -2.51 -46.84 1.75
C THR A 64 -1.46 -47.69 2.41
N ASP A 65 -0.94 -47.27 3.56
CA ASP A 65 -0.19 -48.13 4.48
C ASP A 65 -0.81 -48.03 5.88
N PRO A 66 -1.12 -49.17 6.52
CA PRO A 66 -1.77 -49.21 7.81
C PRO A 66 -0.78 -49.53 8.95
N GLY A 67 -0.91 -48.81 10.06
CA GLY A 67 -0.54 -49.31 11.37
C GLY A 67 0.58 -48.60 12.11
N ALA A 68 0.16 -47.92 13.20
CA ALA A 68 0.79 -48.06 14.52
C ALA A 68 0.05 -47.21 15.57
N THR A 69 -0.63 -47.87 16.39
CA THR A 69 -1.01 -47.80 17.81
C THR A 69 -0.54 -46.61 18.66
N ASP A 70 -1.51 -45.95 19.20
CA ASP A 70 -1.88 -45.66 20.59
C ASP A 70 -0.77 -45.51 21.64
N SER A 71 -0.74 -44.33 22.30
CA SER A 71 -0.81 -44.23 23.76
C SER A 71 -0.59 -42.80 24.28
N GLY A 72 -1.54 -42.31 25.09
CA GLY A 72 -1.22 -41.53 26.27
C GLY A 72 -1.59 -40.05 26.28
N ALA A 73 -2.82 -39.70 26.58
CA ALA A 73 -3.13 -38.46 27.31
C ALA A 73 -2.79 -38.61 28.79
N PRO A 74 -2.53 -37.53 29.57
CA PRO A 74 -3.64 -36.71 30.09
C PRO A 74 -3.41 -35.18 30.09
N GLY A 75 -4.47 -34.39 29.97
CA GLY A 75 -4.56 -33.00 30.43
C GLY A 75 -4.73 -32.94 31.96
N PRO A 76 -5.17 -31.85 32.58
CA PRO A 76 -5.37 -30.45 32.14
C PRO A 76 -4.67 -29.42 33.06
N GLY A 77 -4.56 -28.21 32.63
CA GLY A 77 -4.08 -27.13 33.48
C GLY A 77 -4.30 -25.76 32.84
N SER A 78 -5.52 -25.28 32.92
CA SER A 78 -5.90 -23.92 32.55
C SER A 78 -5.50 -22.94 33.64
N GLY A 79 -4.53 -22.06 33.33
CA GLY A 79 -4.34 -20.80 34.02
C GLY A 79 -4.18 -19.69 32.96
N PRO A 80 -4.67 -18.45 33.20
CA PRO A 80 -4.51 -17.40 32.23
C PRO A 80 -3.02 -17.03 32.16
N ALA A 81 -2.37 -17.38 31.05
CA ALA A 81 -1.03 -16.98 30.78
C ALA A 81 -1.00 -15.46 30.61
N ALA A 82 -0.41 -14.78 31.56
CA ALA A 82 0.06 -13.41 31.41
C ALA A 82 0.95 -13.35 30.17
N ASP A 83 0.69 -12.39 29.33
CA ASP A 83 1.43 -12.07 28.08
C ASP A 83 2.86 -11.61 28.47
N ALA A 84 3.77 -12.55 28.60
CA ALA A 84 5.18 -12.30 28.83
C ALA A 84 5.98 -13.16 27.84
N GLY A 85 6.35 -12.58 26.70
CA GLY A 85 7.28 -13.22 25.77
C GLY A 85 7.12 -12.86 24.33
N GLY A 86 6.84 -11.59 24.02
CA GLY A 86 7.04 -11.11 22.67
C GLY A 86 8.53 -10.93 22.41
N GLY A 87 9.17 -11.81 21.63
CA GLY A 87 10.39 -11.45 20.94
C GLY A 87 10.15 -10.13 20.18
N PRO A 88 11.18 -9.29 19.95
CA PRO A 88 10.99 -7.94 19.45
C PRO A 88 10.32 -7.98 18.07
N SER A 89 9.04 -7.65 17.99
CA SER A 89 8.33 -7.43 16.72
C SER A 89 8.91 -6.25 15.92
N GLY A 90 9.88 -5.55 16.50
CA GLY A 90 10.47 -4.35 15.92
C GLY A 90 9.52 -3.16 15.83
N ILE A 91 8.31 -3.25 16.39
CA ILE A 91 7.33 -2.17 16.51
C ILE A 91 7.43 -1.56 17.91
N VAL A 92 7.40 -0.23 18.00
CA VAL A 92 7.61 0.52 19.25
C VAL A 92 6.30 0.83 19.97
N LYS A 93 5.23 1.13 19.21
CA LYS A 93 3.94 1.50 19.80
C LYS A 93 3.25 0.30 20.47
N PRO A 94 2.41 0.53 21.49
CA PRO A 94 1.56 -0.51 22.04
C PRO A 94 0.62 -1.08 20.98
N LEU A 95 0.41 -2.40 20.99
CA LEU A 95 -0.46 -3.12 20.04
C LEU A 95 -1.51 -3.93 20.82
N PRO A 96 -2.49 -3.28 21.46
CA PRO A 96 -3.54 -4.00 22.19
C PRO A 96 -4.37 -4.85 21.21
N ALA A 97 -4.64 -6.09 21.59
CA ALA A 97 -5.26 -7.11 20.73
C ALA A 97 -6.66 -6.71 20.22
N GLN A 98 -7.38 -5.86 20.95
CA GLN A 98 -8.68 -5.33 20.54
C GLN A 98 -8.57 -4.32 19.39
N LEU A 99 -7.39 -3.70 19.17
CA LEU A 99 -7.17 -2.73 18.10
C LEU A 99 -6.36 -3.31 16.94
N PHE A 100 -5.55 -4.34 17.18
CA PHE A 100 -4.60 -4.84 16.19
C PHE A 100 -4.63 -6.34 15.99
N ALA A 101 -4.43 -6.77 14.74
CA ALA A 101 -3.92 -8.09 14.40
C ALA A 101 -2.42 -7.96 14.09
N ARG A 102 -1.58 -8.75 14.77
CA ARG A 102 -0.12 -8.70 14.62
C ARG A 102 0.34 -9.62 13.50
N HIS A 103 1.35 -9.19 12.74
CA HIS A 103 1.97 -9.90 11.63
C HIS A 103 3.48 -9.63 11.62
N ASP A 104 4.23 -10.20 12.58
CA ASP A 104 5.67 -9.99 12.76
C ASP A 104 6.01 -8.48 12.88
N THR A 105 6.77 -7.91 11.94
CA THR A 105 7.12 -6.46 11.91
C THR A 105 5.95 -5.56 11.51
N ASN A 106 4.74 -6.11 11.33
CA ASN A 106 3.56 -5.38 10.88
C ASN A 106 2.41 -5.52 11.89
N ALA A 107 1.54 -4.51 11.93
CA ALA A 107 0.32 -4.55 12.73
C ALA A 107 -0.84 -3.98 11.92
N GLU A 108 -1.83 -4.81 11.63
CA GLU A 108 -3.06 -4.44 10.99
C GLU A 108 -4.02 -3.85 12.02
N MET A 109 -4.59 -2.67 11.76
CA MET A 109 -5.72 -2.20 12.54
C MET A 109 -6.89 -3.16 12.36
N ARG A 110 -7.54 -3.59 13.44
CA ARG A 110 -8.83 -4.26 13.32
C ARG A 110 -9.83 -3.26 12.75
N TRP A 111 -10.37 -3.58 11.58
CA TRP A 111 -11.21 -2.61 10.85
C TRP A 111 -12.45 -2.18 11.65
N GLU A 112 -13.00 -3.08 12.43
CA GLU A 112 -14.11 -2.81 13.35
C GLU A 112 -13.78 -1.76 14.42
N ALA A 113 -12.50 -1.54 14.73
CA ALA A 113 -12.05 -0.48 15.64
C ALA A 113 -12.29 0.94 15.08
N MET A 114 -12.68 1.04 13.81
CA MET A 114 -13.12 2.31 13.19
C MET A 114 -14.57 2.66 13.50
N ALA A 115 -15.38 1.72 13.97
CA ALA A 115 -16.77 1.98 14.31
C ALA A 115 -16.88 3.12 15.34
N GLY A 116 -17.68 4.14 15.01
CA GLY A 116 -17.87 5.32 15.86
C GLY A 116 -16.69 6.32 15.88
N GLN A 117 -15.62 6.08 15.11
CA GLN A 117 -14.50 7.02 15.01
C GLN A 117 -14.80 8.16 14.04
N GLY A 118 -14.09 9.29 14.25
CA GLY A 118 -14.13 10.46 13.39
C GLY A 118 -13.60 10.19 11.97
N TYR A 119 -13.34 11.28 11.25
CA TYR A 119 -12.84 11.20 9.87
C TYR A 119 -11.42 10.64 9.79
N VAL A 120 -10.51 11.10 10.64
CA VAL A 120 -9.13 10.60 10.70
C VAL A 120 -8.99 9.39 11.62
N VAL A 121 -8.05 8.51 11.30
CA VAL A 121 -7.67 7.40 12.17
C VAL A 121 -6.83 7.94 13.33
N PRO A 122 -7.22 7.72 14.59
CA PRO A 122 -6.39 8.06 15.73
C PRO A 122 -5.02 7.40 15.65
N THR A 123 -3.98 8.11 16.04
CA THR A 123 -2.58 7.69 15.91
C THR A 123 -2.30 6.37 16.65
N ASP A 124 -2.97 6.15 17.79
CA ASP A 124 -2.85 4.93 18.60
C ASP A 124 -3.31 3.67 17.88
N ARG A 125 -4.25 3.77 16.93
CA ARG A 125 -4.79 2.66 16.16
C ARG A 125 -4.40 2.64 14.68
N PHE A 126 -3.60 3.61 14.21
CA PHE A 126 -3.11 3.61 12.83
C PHE A 126 -2.20 2.41 12.57
N PHE A 127 -2.40 1.68 11.48
CA PHE A 127 -1.66 0.47 11.14
C PHE A 127 -0.16 0.69 11.01
N VAL A 128 0.64 -0.34 11.27
CA VAL A 128 2.09 -0.32 11.07
C VAL A 128 2.47 -1.29 9.95
N ARG A 129 3.21 -0.80 8.96
CA ARG A 129 3.78 -1.61 7.89
C ARG A 129 5.28 -1.33 7.78
N ASN A 130 6.08 -2.32 8.14
CA ASN A 130 7.54 -2.27 8.10
C ASN A 130 8.09 -3.46 7.29
N HIS A 131 9.26 -3.29 6.66
CA HIS A 131 10.03 -4.40 6.10
C HIS A 131 10.99 -4.98 7.13
N THR A 132 11.50 -4.13 8.02
CA THR A 132 12.42 -4.43 9.10
C THR A 132 11.92 -3.79 10.40
N HIS A 133 12.71 -3.77 11.46
CA HIS A 133 12.33 -3.09 12.70
C HIS A 133 12.31 -1.56 12.57
N THR A 134 11.55 -0.90 13.42
CA THR A 134 11.48 0.55 13.52
C THR A 134 12.80 1.11 14.05
N PRO A 135 13.51 1.99 13.30
CA PRO A 135 14.72 2.62 13.79
C PRO A 135 14.40 3.70 14.85
N ARG A 136 15.33 3.91 15.75
CA ARG A 136 15.32 5.06 16.68
C ARG A 136 16.29 6.10 16.17
N ILE A 137 15.77 7.26 15.78
CA ILE A 137 16.53 8.31 15.10
C ILE A 137 16.50 9.56 15.98
N ASP A 138 17.68 10.10 16.26
CA ASP A 138 17.85 11.37 16.94
C ASP A 138 17.72 12.55 15.97
N THR A 139 16.86 13.52 16.27
CA THR A 139 16.61 14.69 15.43
C THR A 139 17.82 15.62 15.30
N GLY A 140 18.67 15.67 16.33
CA GLY A 140 19.87 16.52 16.33
C GLY A 140 20.90 16.07 15.30
N THR A 141 21.01 14.77 15.09
CA THR A 141 21.97 14.17 14.14
C THR A 141 21.34 13.80 12.80
N TRP A 142 20.01 13.73 12.73
CA TRP A 142 19.31 13.39 11.50
C TRP A 142 19.54 14.42 10.39
N ARG A 143 19.73 13.94 9.16
CA ARG A 143 19.88 14.78 7.96
C ARG A 143 19.04 14.23 6.82
N LEU A 144 18.40 15.13 6.08
CA LEU A 144 17.86 14.88 4.75
C LEU A 144 18.96 15.26 3.75
N SER A 145 19.50 14.29 3.02
CA SER A 145 20.69 14.45 2.16
C SER A 145 20.31 14.29 0.70
N LEU A 146 20.30 15.39 -0.07
CA LEU A 146 19.93 15.39 -1.49
C LEU A 146 21.19 15.36 -2.38
N PHE A 147 21.23 14.48 -3.36
CA PHE A 147 22.33 14.31 -4.30
C PHE A 147 21.85 13.85 -5.68
N GLY A 148 22.72 13.89 -6.68
CA GLY A 148 22.47 13.40 -8.03
C GLY A 148 22.57 14.45 -9.11
N ASP A 149 22.56 14.02 -10.36
CA ASP A 149 22.77 14.83 -11.56
C ASP A 149 21.54 15.65 -11.98
N GLY A 150 20.40 15.41 -11.35
CA GLY A 150 19.21 16.26 -11.46
C GLY A 150 19.29 17.57 -10.64
N LEU A 151 20.35 17.76 -9.84
CA LEU A 151 20.61 18.95 -9.04
C LEU A 151 21.77 19.78 -9.64
N ARG A 152 21.74 21.10 -9.42
CA ARG A 152 22.81 22.01 -9.84
C ARG A 152 24.12 21.63 -9.17
N GLY A 153 25.19 21.51 -9.96
CA GLY A 153 26.50 21.09 -9.48
C GLY A 153 26.64 19.60 -9.24
N ALA A 154 25.61 18.80 -9.50
CA ALA A 154 25.58 17.34 -9.37
C ALA A 154 26.23 16.86 -8.06
N PRO A 155 25.72 17.28 -6.89
CA PRO A 155 26.26 16.84 -5.59
C PRO A 155 26.28 15.33 -5.51
N THR A 156 27.33 14.76 -4.89
CA THR A 156 27.47 13.31 -4.73
C THR A 156 26.87 12.85 -3.41
N ARG A 157 26.69 11.53 -3.25
CA ARG A 157 26.21 10.93 -1.98
C ARG A 157 27.14 11.28 -0.80
N ASP A 158 28.44 11.45 -1.04
CA ASP A 158 29.43 11.81 -0.01
C ASP A 158 29.52 13.32 0.26
N ARG A 159 28.98 14.14 -0.64
CA ARG A 159 28.88 15.60 -0.52
C ARG A 159 27.51 16.08 -0.99
N PRO A 160 26.45 15.72 -0.23
CA PRO A 160 25.08 16.08 -0.59
C PRO A 160 24.76 17.52 -0.20
N VAL A 161 23.59 17.99 -0.67
CA VAL A 161 22.93 19.15 -0.08
C VAL A 161 22.12 18.65 1.12
N GLU A 162 22.37 19.21 2.29
CA GLU A 162 21.77 18.73 3.53
C GLU A 162 20.80 19.72 4.15
N PHE A 163 19.76 19.16 4.78
CA PHE A 163 18.82 19.87 5.66
C PHE A 163 18.72 19.11 6.98
N GLY A 164 18.94 19.81 8.09
CA GLY A 164 18.64 19.30 9.43
C GLY A 164 17.14 19.34 9.72
N TYR A 165 16.72 18.72 10.82
CA TYR A 165 15.33 18.71 11.25
C TYR A 165 14.77 20.12 11.46
N ASP A 166 15.53 21.00 12.14
CA ASP A 166 15.14 22.38 12.37
C ASP A 166 15.15 23.23 11.10
N ASP A 167 16.01 22.89 10.12
CA ASP A 167 15.98 23.58 8.83
C ASP A 167 14.66 23.36 8.12
N LEU A 168 14.16 22.11 8.09
CA LEU A 168 12.86 21.81 7.52
C LEU A 168 11.72 22.51 8.28
N ARG A 169 11.77 22.56 9.61
CA ARG A 169 10.72 23.19 10.41
C ARG A 169 10.66 24.71 10.26
N ARG A 170 11.73 25.35 9.79
CA ARG A 170 11.75 26.79 9.44
C ARG A 170 11.18 27.09 8.07
N LEU A 171 11.01 26.08 7.20
CA LEU A 171 10.40 26.25 5.89
C LEU A 171 8.88 26.42 5.99
N PRO A 172 8.21 26.97 4.95
CA PRO A 172 6.77 27.04 4.91
C PRO A 172 6.13 25.66 5.09
N ALA A 173 5.37 25.51 6.17
CA ALA A 173 4.70 24.26 6.50
C ALA A 173 3.29 24.23 5.93
N GLU A 174 2.90 23.07 5.43
CA GLU A 174 1.53 22.80 4.98
C GLU A 174 0.92 21.63 5.76
N ARG A 175 -0.41 21.61 5.83
CA ARG A 175 -1.17 20.49 6.36
C ARG A 175 -1.93 19.81 5.21
N VAL A 176 -1.72 18.50 5.07
CA VAL A 176 -2.39 17.67 4.06
C VAL A 176 -3.17 16.57 4.79
N THR A 177 -4.42 16.38 4.41
CA THR A 177 -5.19 15.20 4.84
C THR A 177 -5.02 14.15 3.74
N ALA A 178 -4.36 13.06 4.05
CA ALA A 178 -4.08 12.02 3.07
C ALA A 178 -4.28 10.62 3.64
N LEU A 179 -4.70 9.72 2.76
CA LEU A 179 -4.83 8.29 3.00
C LEU A 179 -3.53 7.60 2.66
N VAL A 180 -3.09 6.71 3.53
CA VAL A 180 -1.99 5.78 3.28
C VAL A 180 -2.55 4.37 3.34
N GLU A 181 -2.27 3.58 2.31
CA GLU A 181 -2.75 2.19 2.21
C GLU A 181 -1.62 1.24 1.82
N CYS A 182 -1.47 0.13 2.54
CA CYS A 182 -0.59 -0.95 2.14
C CYS A 182 -1.07 -1.58 0.83
N ALA A 183 -0.18 -1.78 -0.14
CA ALA A 183 -0.53 -2.44 -1.40
C ALA A 183 -1.14 -3.85 -1.21
N GLY A 184 -0.82 -4.51 -0.08
CA GLY A 184 -1.38 -5.80 0.30
C GLY A 184 -2.72 -5.73 1.04
N ASN A 185 -3.29 -4.55 1.29
CA ASN A 185 -4.57 -4.42 1.98
C ASN A 185 -5.68 -5.17 1.24
N GLY A 186 -6.35 -6.13 1.91
CA GLY A 186 -7.32 -7.04 1.31
C GLY A 186 -6.74 -8.36 0.77
N ARG A 187 -5.43 -8.62 0.90
CA ARG A 187 -4.76 -9.81 0.32
C ARG A 187 -5.42 -11.13 0.74
N ARG A 188 -5.85 -11.26 1.99
CA ARG A 188 -6.52 -12.47 2.49
C ARG A 188 -7.74 -12.89 1.66
N PHE A 189 -8.38 -11.96 0.97
CA PHE A 189 -9.58 -12.23 0.19
C PHE A 189 -9.29 -12.90 -1.15
N PHE A 190 -8.07 -12.85 -1.67
CA PHE A 190 -7.70 -13.70 -2.81
C PHE A 190 -7.85 -15.19 -2.44
N ALA A 191 -7.38 -15.61 -1.27
CA ALA A 191 -7.61 -16.98 -0.80
C ALA A 191 -9.07 -17.19 -0.34
N GLY A 192 -9.56 -16.38 0.63
CA GLY A 192 -10.83 -16.62 1.31
C GLY A 192 -12.07 -16.42 0.45
N GLN A 193 -12.03 -15.55 -0.57
CA GLN A 193 -13.19 -15.27 -1.42
C GLN A 193 -13.03 -15.75 -2.87
N GLN A 194 -11.81 -15.94 -3.33
CA GLN A 194 -11.53 -16.31 -4.73
C GLN A 194 -10.86 -17.66 -4.89
N GLY A 195 -10.45 -18.32 -3.76
CA GLY A 195 -9.79 -19.63 -3.78
C GLY A 195 -8.38 -19.60 -4.39
N ARG A 196 -7.74 -18.42 -4.44
CA ARG A 196 -6.43 -18.21 -5.06
C ARG A 196 -5.47 -17.57 -4.06
N PRO A 197 -4.80 -18.36 -3.21
CA PRO A 197 -3.86 -17.85 -2.21
C PRO A 197 -2.67 -17.16 -2.87
N THR A 198 -2.13 -16.16 -2.20
CA THR A 198 -0.96 -15.38 -2.63
C THR A 198 0.04 -15.28 -1.47
N PRO A 199 1.35 -15.14 -1.75
CA PRO A 199 2.36 -15.01 -0.71
C PRO A 199 2.26 -13.67 0.04
N GLY A 200 2.96 -13.59 1.18
CA GLY A 200 3.10 -12.40 2.01
C GLY A 200 2.02 -12.30 3.08
N VAL A 201 2.03 -11.18 3.84
CA VAL A 201 1.10 -10.96 4.95
C VAL A 201 -0.35 -10.96 4.48
N ALA A 202 -1.17 -11.79 5.11
CA ALA A 202 -2.60 -11.95 4.78
C ALA A 202 -3.45 -10.81 5.38
N TRP A 203 -3.17 -9.58 4.97
CA TRP A 203 -3.92 -8.41 5.39
C TRP A 203 -5.42 -8.55 5.15
N GLY A 204 -6.23 -8.16 6.14
CA GLY A 204 -7.66 -7.89 5.95
C GLY A 204 -7.89 -6.51 5.35
N LEU A 205 -8.70 -5.68 6.00
CA LEU A 205 -9.03 -4.32 5.53
C LEU A 205 -8.35 -3.22 6.33
N GLY A 206 -7.58 -3.55 7.36
CA GLY A 206 -7.04 -2.58 8.31
C GLY A 206 -5.66 -2.03 7.96
N GLY A 207 -5.09 -2.40 6.82
CA GLY A 207 -3.83 -1.85 6.31
C GLY A 207 -4.00 -0.49 5.62
N VAL A 208 -4.90 0.36 6.11
CA VAL A 208 -5.24 1.66 5.55
C VAL A 208 -5.59 2.66 6.65
N GLY A 209 -5.35 3.95 6.40
CA GLY A 209 -5.77 5.00 7.31
C GLY A 209 -5.61 6.40 6.72
N VAL A 210 -6.51 7.31 7.10
CA VAL A 210 -6.41 8.75 6.83
C VAL A 210 -5.87 9.45 8.06
N ALA A 211 -4.92 10.34 7.86
CA ALA A 211 -4.41 11.21 8.92
C ALA A 211 -4.22 12.64 8.40
N HIS A 212 -4.12 13.58 9.34
CA HIS A 212 -3.61 14.92 9.07
C HIS A 212 -2.09 14.89 9.16
N TRP A 213 -1.43 15.19 8.06
CA TRP A 213 0.03 15.26 7.96
C TRP A 213 0.44 16.72 7.88
N ARG A 214 1.43 17.14 8.67
CA ARG A 214 2.02 18.48 8.59
C ARG A 214 3.49 18.37 8.29
N GLY A 215 3.97 19.20 7.37
CA GLY A 215 5.36 19.18 6.94
C GLY A 215 5.63 20.22 5.87
N VAL A 216 6.67 20.00 5.08
CA VAL A 216 7.11 20.86 3.99
C VAL A 216 6.88 20.17 2.65
N ARG A 217 6.44 20.90 1.63
CA ARG A 217 6.37 20.35 0.27
C ARG A 217 7.75 19.90 -0.20
N LEU A 218 7.82 18.67 -0.73
CA LEU A 218 9.08 18.17 -1.31
C LEU A 218 9.59 19.11 -2.41
N ALA A 219 8.69 19.70 -3.18
CA ALA A 219 8.99 20.72 -4.19
C ALA A 219 9.80 21.90 -3.64
N GLU A 220 9.50 22.37 -2.42
CA GLU A 220 10.23 23.48 -1.81
C GLU A 220 11.66 23.09 -1.47
N VAL A 221 11.85 21.89 -0.92
CA VAL A 221 13.19 21.37 -0.60
C VAL A 221 14.01 21.12 -1.86
N LEU A 222 13.41 20.51 -2.89
CA LEU A 222 14.07 20.28 -4.19
C LEU A 222 14.52 21.59 -4.86
N ARG A 223 13.68 22.63 -4.84
CA ARG A 223 14.05 23.95 -5.38
C ARG A 223 15.24 24.56 -4.63
N ARG A 224 15.25 24.49 -3.32
CA ARG A 224 16.35 24.97 -2.47
C ARG A 224 17.63 24.17 -2.67
N ALA A 225 17.52 22.87 -2.90
CA ALA A 225 18.65 22.01 -3.23
C ALA A 225 19.21 22.25 -4.65
N GLY A 226 18.56 23.09 -5.46
CA GLY A 226 19.01 23.43 -6.81
C GLY A 226 18.49 22.49 -7.90
N LEU A 227 17.25 22.00 -7.78
CA LEU A 227 16.60 21.20 -8.81
C LEU A 227 16.77 21.83 -10.21
N THR A 228 17.15 21.03 -11.19
CA THR A 228 17.30 21.44 -12.60
C THR A 228 16.12 20.95 -13.45
N GLY A 229 15.93 21.57 -14.61
CA GLY A 229 14.94 21.11 -15.59
C GLY A 229 15.27 19.77 -16.25
N ALA A 230 16.47 19.22 -16.01
CA ALA A 230 16.88 17.91 -16.51
C ALA A 230 16.41 16.76 -15.61
N ALA A 231 15.96 17.04 -14.37
CA ALA A 231 15.53 16.00 -13.43
C ALA A 231 14.33 15.22 -13.98
N VAL A 232 14.40 13.91 -13.87
CA VAL A 232 13.39 12.94 -14.32
C VAL A 232 12.75 12.22 -13.13
N ASP A 233 13.59 11.73 -12.21
CA ASP A 233 13.17 10.97 -11.03
C ASP A 233 13.74 11.56 -9.74
N VAL A 234 12.97 11.37 -8.68
CA VAL A 234 13.36 11.64 -7.29
C VAL A 234 13.16 10.34 -6.50
N MET A 235 14.20 9.82 -5.87
CA MET A 235 14.15 8.55 -5.12
C MET A 235 14.51 8.76 -3.65
N PRO A 236 13.52 8.93 -2.77
CA PRO A 236 13.73 8.91 -1.34
C PRO A 236 14.09 7.50 -0.85
N GLU A 237 15.00 7.43 0.11
CA GLU A 237 15.45 6.21 0.79
C GLU A 237 15.20 6.32 2.30
N GLY A 238 14.70 5.23 2.92
CA GLY A 238 14.50 5.14 4.36
C GLY A 238 15.82 4.88 5.09
N LEU A 239 15.83 5.21 6.38
CA LEU A 239 16.94 4.91 7.31
C LEU A 239 16.69 3.62 8.11
N ASP A 240 15.67 2.87 7.75
CA ASP A 240 15.43 1.51 8.27
C ASP A 240 16.58 0.56 7.86
N PRO A 241 16.80 -0.53 8.60
CA PRO A 241 17.81 -1.52 8.24
C PRO A 241 17.59 -2.10 6.84
N GLU A 242 18.65 -2.63 6.26
CA GLU A 242 18.58 -3.31 4.98
C GLU A 242 17.66 -4.53 5.04
N TYR A 243 16.82 -4.69 4.02
CA TYR A 243 15.87 -5.78 3.93
C TYR A 243 16.49 -6.98 3.21
N VAL A 244 16.68 -8.06 3.96
CA VAL A 244 17.17 -9.34 3.44
C VAL A 244 16.01 -10.33 3.38
N THR A 245 15.79 -10.93 2.23
CA THR A 245 14.75 -11.94 2.03
C THR A 245 15.21 -13.01 1.06
N GLY A 246 14.93 -14.30 1.36
CA GLY A 246 15.39 -15.41 0.51
C GLY A 246 16.90 -15.45 0.31
N GLY A 247 17.70 -14.97 1.27
CA GLY A 247 19.16 -14.87 1.17
C GLY A 247 19.67 -13.70 0.29
N VAL A 248 18.78 -12.85 -0.24
CA VAL A 248 19.13 -11.69 -1.08
C VAL A 248 18.96 -10.41 -0.28
N ASN A 249 20.01 -9.58 -0.22
CA ASN A 249 19.94 -8.24 0.35
C ASN A 249 19.41 -7.27 -0.69
N LEU A 250 18.20 -6.72 -0.46
CA LEU A 250 17.56 -5.74 -1.32
C LEU A 250 17.93 -4.28 -0.95
N GLY A 251 18.70 -4.10 0.11
CA GLY A 251 19.06 -2.80 0.67
C GLY A 251 17.93 -2.17 1.47
N ARG A 252 18.05 -0.87 1.74
CA ARG A 252 17.04 -0.07 2.42
C ARG A 252 15.86 0.21 1.51
N VAL A 253 14.68 0.44 2.12
CA VAL A 253 13.46 0.73 1.35
C VAL A 253 13.62 2.07 0.63
N ARG A 254 13.51 2.03 -0.70
CA ARG A 254 13.57 3.22 -1.56
C ARG A 254 12.71 3.00 -2.81
N ARG A 255 12.04 4.04 -3.25
CA ARG A 255 11.19 3.96 -4.43
C ARG A 255 11.24 5.27 -5.21
N PRO A 256 11.54 5.24 -6.52
CA PRO A 256 11.55 6.44 -7.32
C PRO A 256 10.14 6.98 -7.56
N LEU A 257 10.04 8.31 -7.56
CA LEU A 257 8.87 9.09 -7.92
C LEU A 257 9.21 9.90 -9.19
N PRO A 258 8.29 10.03 -10.15
CA PRO A 258 8.43 11.03 -11.22
C PRO A 258 8.65 12.40 -10.63
N VAL A 259 9.56 13.19 -11.20
CA VAL A 259 9.79 14.55 -10.72
C VAL A 259 8.51 15.39 -10.73
N GLY A 260 7.63 15.19 -11.73
CA GLY A 260 6.32 15.86 -11.78
C GLY A 260 5.49 15.58 -10.53
N LYS A 261 5.38 14.31 -10.08
CA LYS A 261 4.67 13.95 -8.84
C LYS A 261 5.36 14.53 -7.61
N ALA A 262 6.69 14.50 -7.56
CA ALA A 262 7.46 15.06 -6.45
C ALA A 262 7.26 16.58 -6.29
N LEU A 263 6.99 17.30 -7.40
CA LEU A 263 6.74 18.74 -7.41
C LEU A 263 5.29 19.13 -7.16
N ASP A 264 4.35 18.21 -7.38
CA ASP A 264 2.91 18.50 -7.28
C ASP A 264 2.43 18.50 -5.83
N ASP A 265 2.33 17.33 -5.21
CA ASP A 265 1.59 17.20 -3.94
C ASP A 265 2.34 16.44 -2.82
N VAL A 266 3.58 16.00 -3.08
CA VAL A 266 4.36 15.22 -2.10
C VAL A 266 4.80 16.08 -0.92
N LEU A 267 4.58 15.54 0.29
CA LEU A 267 4.92 16.20 1.55
C LEU A 267 6.05 15.45 2.27
N LEU A 268 7.01 16.17 2.80
CA LEU A 268 7.95 15.73 3.83
C LEU A 268 7.32 16.02 5.20
N ALA A 269 6.59 15.05 5.74
CA ALA A 269 5.83 15.21 6.95
C ALA A 269 6.70 14.96 8.20
N TYR A 270 6.56 15.81 9.21
CA TYR A 270 7.18 15.66 10.53
C TYR A 270 6.16 15.63 11.68
N GLU A 271 4.87 15.86 11.40
CA GLU A 271 3.75 15.67 12.34
C GLU A 271 2.64 14.83 11.73
N MET A 272 1.95 14.10 12.60
CA MET A 272 0.77 13.29 12.30
C MET A 272 -0.33 13.60 13.33
N ASN A 273 -1.53 13.97 12.86
CA ASN A 273 -2.67 14.31 13.71
C ASN A 273 -2.41 15.40 14.77
N GLY A 274 -1.48 16.33 14.48
CA GLY A 274 -1.15 17.44 15.35
C GLY A 274 0.00 17.18 16.35
N GLU A 275 0.56 15.98 16.36
CA GLU A 275 1.68 15.57 17.20
C GLU A 275 2.92 15.23 16.35
N PRO A 276 4.14 15.29 16.90
CA PRO A 276 5.32 14.78 16.22
C PRO A 276 5.10 13.34 15.76
N LEU A 277 5.70 12.96 14.62
CA LEU A 277 5.58 11.59 14.13
C LEU A 277 6.02 10.58 15.19
N PRO A 278 5.18 9.56 15.50
CA PRO A 278 5.65 8.42 16.27
C PRO A 278 6.75 7.64 15.53
N PRO A 279 7.63 6.92 16.24
CA PRO A 279 8.70 6.13 15.62
C PRO A 279 8.20 5.21 14.51
N ASP A 280 7.15 4.41 14.73
CA ASP A 280 6.60 3.46 13.75
C ASP A 280 5.96 4.12 12.53
N HIS A 281 5.67 5.39 12.61
CA HIS A 281 5.07 6.17 11.53
C HIS A 281 6.07 7.06 10.79
N GLY A 282 7.39 6.95 11.11
CA GLY A 282 8.45 7.54 10.32
C GLY A 282 9.16 8.72 10.96
N HIS A 283 9.15 8.85 12.33
CA HIS A 283 9.94 9.87 13.03
C HIS A 283 11.42 9.83 12.59
N PRO A 284 12.07 10.98 12.34
CA PRO A 284 11.57 12.34 12.47
C PRO A 284 10.81 12.85 11.24
N VAL A 285 11.06 12.31 10.05
CA VAL A 285 10.46 12.78 8.81
C VAL A 285 10.10 11.59 7.91
N ARG A 286 8.93 11.65 7.31
CA ARG A 286 8.50 10.71 6.29
C ARG A 286 8.04 11.42 5.01
N VAL A 287 8.12 10.71 3.91
CA VAL A 287 7.41 11.10 2.69
C VAL A 287 5.93 10.72 2.80
N VAL A 288 5.04 11.59 2.34
CA VAL A 288 3.62 11.29 2.10
C VAL A 288 3.31 11.61 0.65
N VAL A 289 2.82 10.60 -0.08
CA VAL A 289 2.48 10.70 -1.51
C VAL A 289 0.98 10.47 -1.64
N PRO A 290 0.15 11.53 -1.69
CA PRO A 290 -1.29 11.42 -1.76
C PRO A 290 -1.76 10.61 -2.97
N GLY A 291 -2.77 9.75 -2.76
CA GLY A 291 -3.37 8.93 -3.82
C GLY A 291 -2.55 7.71 -4.25
N TRP A 292 -1.28 7.60 -3.87
CA TRP A 292 -0.43 6.48 -4.24
C TRP A 292 -0.33 5.42 -3.15
N ILE A 293 0.01 4.18 -3.56
CA ILE A 293 0.21 3.06 -2.63
C ILE A 293 1.26 3.38 -1.56
N GLY A 294 1.06 2.84 -0.36
CA GLY A 294 1.81 3.20 0.85
C GLY A 294 3.32 3.02 0.76
N VAL A 295 3.84 2.13 -0.11
CA VAL A 295 5.29 1.97 -0.29
C VAL A 295 5.96 3.22 -0.87
N SER A 296 5.23 4.05 -1.60
CA SER A 296 5.74 5.33 -2.10
C SER A 296 5.94 6.36 -0.98
N SER A 297 5.24 6.20 0.13
CA SER A 297 5.33 7.07 1.30
C SER A 297 6.43 6.59 2.26
N ILE A 298 7.69 6.73 1.82
CA ILE A 298 8.89 6.28 2.55
C ILE A 298 8.94 6.88 3.95
N LYS A 299 9.09 6.01 4.97
CA LYS A 299 9.29 6.39 6.37
C LYS A 299 10.77 6.60 6.67
N TRP A 300 11.05 7.37 7.74
CA TRP A 300 12.43 7.59 8.19
C TRP A 300 13.34 8.10 7.07
N VAL A 301 12.83 8.99 6.22
CA VAL A 301 13.56 9.44 5.03
C VAL A 301 14.87 10.13 5.41
N GLY A 302 15.95 9.76 4.74
CA GLY A 302 17.26 10.37 4.85
C GLY A 302 17.80 10.75 3.47
N PRO A 303 18.47 9.84 2.74
CA PRO A 303 18.96 10.11 1.39
C PRO A 303 17.83 10.32 0.38
N VAL A 304 18.03 11.25 -0.54
CA VAL A 304 17.12 11.51 -1.68
C VAL A 304 17.96 11.68 -2.92
N GLU A 305 17.93 10.72 -3.82
CA GLU A 305 18.58 10.84 -5.14
C GLU A 305 17.68 11.58 -6.11
N VAL A 306 18.23 12.57 -6.79
CA VAL A 306 17.55 13.34 -7.84
C VAL A 306 18.30 13.13 -9.15
N SER A 307 17.66 12.51 -10.12
CA SER A 307 18.36 12.04 -11.32
C SER A 307 17.79 12.63 -12.62
N ALA A 308 18.68 12.93 -13.55
CA ALA A 308 18.34 13.27 -14.92
C ALA A 308 18.02 12.04 -15.80
N THR A 309 18.12 10.83 -15.23
CA THR A 309 17.77 9.56 -15.88
C THR A 309 16.85 8.74 -14.99
N ALA A 310 16.21 7.72 -15.58
CA ALA A 310 15.33 6.84 -14.85
C ALA A 310 16.03 6.08 -13.72
N LEU A 311 15.44 6.10 -12.52
CA LEU A 311 15.91 5.38 -11.35
C LEU A 311 15.10 4.09 -11.12
N PHE A 312 15.79 3.08 -10.63
CA PHE A 312 15.22 1.77 -10.32
C PHE A 312 15.64 1.28 -8.95
N SER A 313 14.76 0.54 -8.32
CA SER A 313 15.02 -0.15 -7.05
C SER A 313 14.30 -1.50 -7.02
N PRO A 314 14.63 -2.41 -6.11
CA PRO A 314 13.86 -3.63 -5.91
C PRO A 314 12.37 -3.38 -5.62
N TRP A 315 12.02 -2.23 -5.05
CA TRP A 315 10.64 -1.85 -4.70
C TRP A 315 9.81 -1.30 -5.87
N ASN A 316 10.35 -1.25 -7.08
CA ASN A 316 9.59 -0.96 -8.30
C ASN A 316 9.95 -1.87 -9.48
N THR A 317 10.84 -2.85 -9.27
CA THR A 317 11.25 -3.82 -10.31
C THR A 317 10.93 -5.27 -9.95
N GLN A 318 11.08 -5.65 -8.68
CA GLN A 318 10.86 -7.02 -8.20
C GLN A 318 9.63 -7.10 -7.28
N LEU A 319 9.49 -6.13 -6.37
CA LEU A 319 8.36 -5.98 -5.47
C LEU A 319 7.48 -4.82 -5.93
N TYR A 320 6.22 -4.82 -5.50
CA TYR A 320 5.24 -3.80 -5.85
C TYR A 320 5.08 -3.61 -7.36
N ARG A 321 5.06 -4.73 -8.06
CA ARG A 321 4.60 -4.89 -9.44
C ARG A 321 3.58 -6.01 -9.50
N MET A 322 2.67 -5.92 -10.45
CA MET A 322 1.66 -6.96 -10.66
C MET A 322 2.13 -7.91 -11.75
N PHE A 323 2.43 -9.14 -11.33
CA PHE A 323 2.79 -10.26 -12.20
C PHE A 323 1.63 -11.26 -12.29
N GLY A 324 1.68 -12.14 -13.28
CA GLY A 324 0.72 -13.23 -13.46
C GLY A 324 -0.11 -13.11 -14.74
N PRO A 325 -1.06 -14.02 -14.95
CA PRO A 325 -1.85 -14.07 -16.18
C PRO A 325 -2.55 -12.76 -16.50
N GLY A 326 -2.30 -12.25 -17.70
CA GLY A 326 -2.89 -11.01 -18.20
C GLY A 326 -2.14 -9.73 -17.78
N TYR A 327 -1.03 -9.81 -17.08
CA TYR A 327 -0.08 -8.72 -16.90
C TYR A 327 1.12 -8.87 -17.83
N PRO A 328 1.85 -7.78 -18.14
CA PRO A 328 3.10 -7.87 -18.89
C PRO A 328 4.12 -8.81 -18.20
N ALA A 329 4.99 -9.45 -18.98
CA ALA A 329 5.98 -10.39 -18.44
C ALA A 329 6.96 -9.74 -17.43
N ASP A 330 7.29 -8.46 -17.63
CA ASP A 330 8.07 -7.64 -16.72
C ASP A 330 7.24 -7.02 -15.58
N GLY A 331 5.96 -7.37 -15.50
CA GLY A 331 4.99 -6.89 -14.52
C GLY A 331 4.42 -5.50 -14.86
N ALA A 332 3.27 -5.18 -14.30
CA ALA A 332 2.70 -3.83 -14.35
C ALA A 332 3.05 -3.06 -13.08
N ALA A 333 3.35 -1.76 -13.22
CA ALA A 333 3.59 -0.89 -12.06
C ALA A 333 2.35 -0.79 -11.18
N LEU A 334 2.56 -0.72 -9.87
CA LEU A 334 1.53 -0.30 -8.92
C LEU A 334 1.55 1.22 -8.85
N GLY A 335 0.47 1.84 -9.29
CA GLY A 335 0.31 3.28 -9.22
C GLY A 335 -0.59 3.73 -8.08
N ALA A 336 -1.71 4.34 -8.43
CA ALA A 336 -2.70 4.82 -7.49
C ALA A 336 -3.35 3.69 -6.67
N GLN A 337 -3.87 4.05 -5.50
CA GLN A 337 -4.73 3.18 -4.71
C GLN A 337 -5.99 2.84 -5.50
N SER A 338 -6.40 1.58 -5.49
CA SER A 338 -7.62 1.14 -6.16
C SER A 338 -8.88 1.54 -5.40
N VAL A 339 -10.02 1.62 -6.11
CA VAL A 339 -11.32 1.88 -5.48
C VAL A 339 -11.68 0.73 -4.55
N LYS A 340 -12.05 1.06 -3.31
CA LYS A 340 -12.45 0.07 -2.28
C LYS A 340 -13.59 0.57 -1.41
N SER A 341 -14.31 -0.37 -0.80
CA SER A 341 -15.34 -0.12 0.21
C SER A 341 -15.24 -1.14 1.33
N ALA A 342 -15.50 -0.71 2.56
CA ALA A 342 -15.53 -1.55 3.75
C ALA A 342 -16.64 -1.12 4.70
N PHE A 343 -17.36 -2.09 5.28
CA PHE A 343 -18.30 -1.84 6.37
C PHE A 343 -17.55 -1.66 7.70
N GLU A 344 -17.97 -0.71 8.52
CA GLU A 344 -17.50 -0.53 9.90
C GLU A 344 -18.23 -1.48 10.85
N LEU A 345 -18.12 -2.77 10.59
CA LEU A 345 -18.75 -3.82 11.38
C LEU A 345 -17.70 -4.88 11.73
N PRO A 346 -17.84 -5.53 12.90
CA PRO A 346 -17.09 -6.75 13.19
C PRO A 346 -17.36 -7.80 12.11
N TRP A 347 -16.35 -8.59 11.81
CA TRP A 347 -16.52 -9.78 10.98
C TRP A 347 -17.45 -10.75 11.71
N ASP A 348 -18.44 -11.31 11.02
CA ASP A 348 -19.51 -12.15 11.61
C ASP A 348 -20.38 -11.45 12.67
N ALA A 349 -20.57 -10.13 12.54
CA ALA A 349 -21.40 -9.34 13.45
C ALA A 349 -22.81 -9.95 13.60
N ARG A 350 -23.36 -9.93 14.82
CA ARG A 350 -24.75 -10.29 15.09
C ARG A 350 -25.61 -9.06 15.00
N VAL A 351 -26.72 -9.15 14.27
CA VAL A 351 -27.67 -8.04 14.08
C VAL A 351 -29.10 -8.50 14.36
N PRO A 352 -29.95 -7.65 14.96
CA PRO A 352 -31.31 -8.06 15.33
C PRO A 352 -32.23 -8.20 14.11
N ALA A 353 -33.05 -9.28 14.07
CA ALA A 353 -34.07 -9.45 13.06
C ALA A 353 -35.22 -8.43 13.25
N GLY A 354 -35.81 -7.98 12.15
CA GLY A 354 -36.97 -7.07 12.16
C GLY A 354 -36.70 -5.64 12.64
N ALA A 355 -35.57 -5.36 13.29
CA ALA A 355 -35.19 -4.01 13.68
C ALA A 355 -34.44 -3.29 12.55
N GLU A 356 -34.53 -1.97 12.53
CA GLU A 356 -33.75 -1.16 11.59
C GLU A 356 -32.30 -1.06 12.06
N VAL A 357 -31.36 -1.48 11.22
CA VAL A 357 -29.91 -1.40 11.43
C VAL A 357 -29.33 -0.31 10.55
N LEU A 358 -28.59 0.64 11.12
CA LEU A 358 -27.82 1.63 10.36
C LEU A 358 -26.45 1.08 10.06
N LEU A 359 -26.26 0.57 8.85
CA LEU A 359 -24.95 0.18 8.32
C LEU A 359 -24.10 1.43 8.08
N ARG A 360 -22.84 1.35 8.44
CA ARG A 360 -21.82 2.39 8.18
C ARG A 360 -20.63 1.80 7.48
N GLY A 361 -19.94 2.64 6.71
CA GLY A 361 -18.71 2.23 6.06
C GLY A 361 -17.93 3.38 5.46
N ARG A 362 -16.79 3.04 4.88
CA ARG A 362 -15.89 3.95 4.19
C ARG A 362 -15.53 3.41 2.83
N SER A 363 -15.35 4.32 1.89
CA SER A 363 -14.87 4.02 0.54
C SER A 363 -13.78 5.00 0.14
N TRP A 364 -12.81 4.55 -0.64
CA TRP A 364 -11.67 5.36 -1.07
C TRP A 364 -11.17 4.97 -2.45
N SER A 365 -10.44 5.89 -3.08
CA SER A 365 -9.71 5.70 -4.33
C SER A 365 -8.53 6.66 -4.37
N GLY A 366 -7.42 6.24 -4.97
CA GLY A 366 -6.28 7.11 -5.24
C GLY A 366 -6.41 7.94 -6.52
N ALA A 367 -7.36 7.58 -7.39
CA ALA A 367 -7.56 8.26 -8.67
C ALA A 367 -8.53 9.45 -8.60
N GLY A 368 -9.28 9.56 -7.50
CA GLY A 368 -10.21 10.68 -7.29
C GLY A 368 -11.19 10.42 -6.14
N PRO A 369 -11.98 11.43 -5.75
CA PRO A 369 -12.96 11.28 -4.69
C PRO A 369 -14.06 10.29 -5.06
N ILE A 370 -14.66 9.65 -4.06
CA ILE A 370 -15.78 8.72 -4.26
C ILE A 370 -17.02 9.51 -4.66
N ARG A 371 -17.63 9.11 -5.78
CA ARG A 371 -18.84 9.71 -6.33
C ARG A 371 -20.12 9.04 -5.84
N SER A 372 -20.10 7.71 -5.70
CA SER A 372 -21.25 6.94 -5.25
C SER A 372 -20.85 5.65 -4.58
N VAL A 373 -21.71 5.17 -3.69
CA VAL A 373 -21.59 3.86 -3.05
C VAL A 373 -22.93 3.15 -3.15
N GLN A 374 -22.89 1.87 -3.44
CA GLN A 374 -24.06 0.98 -3.43
C GLN A 374 -23.84 -0.14 -2.42
N VAL A 375 -24.92 -0.54 -1.76
CA VAL A 375 -24.92 -1.62 -0.75
C VAL A 375 -25.89 -2.70 -1.18
N HIS A 376 -25.52 -3.96 -0.94
CA HIS A 376 -26.37 -5.14 -1.13
C HIS A 376 -26.43 -5.91 0.21
N THR A 377 -27.63 -6.17 0.68
CA THR A 377 -27.90 -6.73 2.00
C THR A 377 -28.43 -8.17 1.97
N GLY A 378 -28.06 -8.92 0.94
CA GLY A 378 -28.45 -10.33 0.77
C GLY A 378 -29.66 -10.52 -0.12
N ASP A 379 -30.58 -9.58 -0.11
CA ASP A 379 -31.84 -9.57 -0.85
C ASP A 379 -32.04 -8.27 -1.64
N GLY A 380 -32.95 -8.24 -2.60
CA GLY A 380 -33.45 -7.00 -3.22
C GLY A 380 -32.47 -6.21 -4.09
N GLY A 381 -31.26 -6.70 -4.34
CA GLY A 381 -30.30 -6.07 -5.25
C GLY A 381 -29.49 -4.94 -4.63
N TRP A 382 -28.78 -4.17 -5.48
CA TRP A 382 -27.95 -3.04 -5.10
C TRP A 382 -28.81 -1.78 -4.85
N ARG A 383 -28.59 -1.14 -3.71
CA ARG A 383 -29.26 0.10 -3.32
C ARG A 383 -28.23 1.21 -3.05
N PRO A 384 -28.52 2.46 -3.37
CA PRO A 384 -27.61 3.57 -3.06
C PRO A 384 -27.41 3.72 -1.54
N ALA A 385 -26.18 4.01 -1.12
CA ALA A 385 -25.88 4.47 0.23
C ALA A 385 -25.90 6.00 0.28
N GLU A 386 -26.17 6.56 1.46
CA GLU A 386 -26.11 8.00 1.72
C GLU A 386 -24.66 8.38 2.04
N LEU A 387 -24.08 9.29 1.26
CA LEU A 387 -22.73 9.81 1.48
C LEU A 387 -22.75 10.90 2.56
N VAL A 388 -21.79 10.88 3.47
CA VAL A 388 -21.60 11.95 4.47
C VAL A 388 -21.05 13.18 3.75
N THR A 389 -21.85 14.23 3.65
CA THR A 389 -21.54 15.43 2.86
C THR A 389 -20.26 16.14 3.31
N ALA A 390 -19.96 16.13 4.61
CA ALA A 390 -18.75 16.75 5.16
C ALA A 390 -17.43 16.10 4.68
N ASP A 391 -17.51 14.89 4.09
CA ASP A 391 -16.35 14.17 3.60
C ASP A 391 -16.12 14.35 2.08
N ALA A 392 -16.97 15.11 1.41
CA ALA A 392 -16.93 15.29 -0.04
C ALA A 392 -15.56 15.82 -0.52
N GLY A 393 -14.97 15.16 -1.49
CA GLY A 393 -13.64 15.50 -2.02
C GLY A 393 -12.46 15.04 -1.17
N GLY A 394 -12.71 14.42 -0.02
CA GLY A 394 -11.67 13.90 0.86
C GLY A 394 -11.05 12.59 0.38
N PRO A 395 -9.91 12.16 0.98
CA PRO A 395 -9.19 10.94 0.62
C PRO A 395 -9.98 9.64 0.86
N TRP A 396 -11.00 9.65 1.71
CA TRP A 396 -12.06 8.66 1.76
C TRP A 396 -13.42 9.29 2.00
N GLN A 397 -14.49 8.57 1.70
CA GLN A 397 -15.87 8.97 1.85
C GLN A 397 -16.56 8.03 2.83
N ARG A 398 -17.06 8.56 3.94
CA ARG A 398 -17.97 7.82 4.83
C ARG A 398 -19.37 7.79 4.22
N TRP A 399 -20.07 6.70 4.49
CA TRP A 399 -21.44 6.49 4.02
C TRP A 399 -22.26 5.69 5.01
N THR A 400 -23.61 5.80 4.87
CA THR A 400 -24.58 5.05 5.64
C THR A 400 -25.60 4.38 4.75
N ALA A 401 -26.21 3.27 5.23
CA ALA A 401 -27.33 2.64 4.58
C ALA A 401 -28.27 2.02 5.64
N ARG A 402 -29.57 2.25 5.51
CA ARG A 402 -30.58 1.64 6.37
C ARG A 402 -30.91 0.24 5.86
N TRP A 403 -30.98 -0.71 6.79
CA TRP A 403 -31.29 -2.08 6.50
C TRP A 403 -32.20 -2.65 7.58
N ARG A 404 -33.24 -3.36 7.18
CA ARG A 404 -34.13 -4.10 8.08
C ARG A 404 -34.11 -5.56 7.66
N PRO A 405 -33.35 -6.44 8.35
CA PRO A 405 -33.31 -7.86 8.04
C PRO A 405 -34.69 -8.48 8.25
N ALA A 406 -35.17 -9.26 7.27
CA ALA A 406 -36.53 -9.83 7.33
C ALA A 406 -36.65 -11.00 8.31
N GLY A 407 -35.59 -11.75 8.56
CA GLY A 407 -35.60 -12.90 9.45
C GLY A 407 -34.21 -13.39 9.84
N PRO A 408 -34.12 -14.31 10.82
CA PRO A 408 -32.82 -14.83 11.30
C PRO A 408 -32.11 -15.67 10.23
N GLY A 409 -30.78 -15.70 10.32
CA GLY A 409 -29.91 -16.49 9.46
C GLY A 409 -28.66 -15.76 9.00
N PRO A 410 -27.78 -16.45 8.29
CA PRO A 410 -26.56 -15.84 7.76
C PRO A 410 -26.87 -14.92 6.55
N VAL A 411 -26.28 -13.74 6.55
CA VAL A 411 -26.39 -12.76 5.44
C VAL A 411 -25.00 -12.30 5.04
N THR A 412 -24.78 -12.12 3.74
CA THR A 412 -23.56 -11.52 3.21
C THR A 412 -23.82 -10.09 2.73
N LEU A 413 -23.29 -9.14 3.47
CA LEU A 413 -23.31 -7.74 3.08
C LEU A 413 -22.22 -7.46 2.06
N ARG A 414 -22.50 -6.59 1.08
CA ARG A 414 -21.55 -6.16 0.05
C ARG A 414 -21.70 -4.66 -0.17
N ALA A 415 -20.58 -3.96 -0.33
CA ALA A 415 -20.56 -2.55 -0.73
C ALA A 415 -19.63 -2.39 -1.93
N ARG A 416 -20.01 -1.52 -2.87
CA ARG A 416 -19.17 -1.14 -4.00
C ARG A 416 -19.22 0.36 -4.21
N ALA A 417 -18.06 0.95 -4.47
CA ALA A 417 -17.92 2.36 -4.77
C ALA A 417 -17.60 2.60 -6.25
N THR A 418 -17.92 3.80 -6.70
CA THR A 418 -17.46 4.38 -7.96
C THR A 418 -16.84 5.74 -7.65
N ASP A 419 -15.65 6.01 -8.16
CA ASP A 419 -14.97 7.28 -7.99
C ASP A 419 -15.34 8.33 -9.08
N ALA A 420 -14.76 9.51 -8.98
CA ALA A 420 -15.03 10.62 -9.90
C ALA A 420 -14.51 10.38 -11.33
N THR A 421 -13.58 9.45 -11.52
CA THR A 421 -13.10 9.03 -12.86
C THR A 421 -14.06 8.07 -13.55
N GLY A 422 -15.04 7.54 -12.81
CA GLY A 422 -15.95 6.50 -13.26
C GLY A 422 -15.44 5.08 -12.99
N ALA A 423 -14.28 4.91 -12.38
CA ALA A 423 -13.77 3.61 -11.99
C ALA A 423 -14.61 3.05 -10.83
N GLY A 424 -15.10 1.83 -10.98
CA GLY A 424 -15.91 1.12 -9.97
C GLY A 424 -15.26 -0.16 -9.50
N GLN A 425 -15.60 -0.59 -8.27
CA GLN A 425 -15.13 -1.87 -7.74
C GLN A 425 -15.67 -3.04 -8.58
N PRO A 426 -14.81 -3.94 -9.07
CA PRO A 426 -15.22 -5.15 -9.74
C PRO A 426 -15.82 -6.17 -8.76
N ALA A 427 -16.69 -7.05 -9.22
CA ALA A 427 -17.22 -8.14 -8.39
C ALA A 427 -16.12 -9.09 -7.88
N ARG A 428 -15.03 -9.23 -8.63
CA ARG A 428 -13.85 -10.03 -8.31
C ARG A 428 -12.60 -9.23 -8.65
N ALA A 429 -11.63 -9.23 -7.74
CA ALA A 429 -10.32 -8.66 -8.01
C ALA A 429 -9.57 -9.47 -9.08
N ARG A 430 -8.84 -8.79 -9.97
CA ARG A 430 -7.91 -9.44 -10.88
C ARG A 430 -6.74 -9.99 -10.07
N HIS A 431 -6.53 -11.28 -10.17
CA HIS A 431 -5.45 -11.95 -9.45
C HIS A 431 -4.08 -11.51 -9.98
N ASN A 432 -3.14 -11.28 -9.06
CA ASN A 432 -1.71 -11.17 -9.38
C ASN A 432 -0.90 -12.00 -8.37
N ASP A 433 0.29 -12.44 -8.78
CA ASP A 433 1.08 -13.42 -8.05
C ASP A 433 1.52 -12.95 -6.66
N LEU A 434 1.65 -11.65 -6.44
CA LEU A 434 2.04 -11.06 -5.16
C LEU A 434 0.86 -10.56 -4.32
N GLY A 435 -0.37 -10.70 -4.81
CA GLY A 435 -1.60 -10.36 -4.08
C GLY A 435 -1.72 -8.90 -3.71
N TYR A 436 -1.34 -8.00 -4.59
CA TYR A 436 -1.50 -6.56 -4.40
C TYR A 436 -2.85 -6.07 -4.93
N LEU A 437 -3.26 -4.90 -4.43
CA LEU A 437 -4.43 -4.14 -4.90
C LEU A 437 -5.70 -5.00 -5.01
N PHE A 438 -6.03 -5.75 -3.97
CA PHE A 438 -7.34 -6.40 -3.94
C PHE A 438 -8.43 -5.33 -3.94
N ASP A 439 -9.11 -5.17 -5.06
CA ASP A 439 -10.18 -4.20 -5.32
C ASP A 439 -11.55 -4.84 -5.45
N GLY A 440 -11.64 -6.16 -5.38
CA GLY A 440 -12.90 -6.88 -5.47
C GLY A 440 -13.88 -6.51 -4.36
N VAL A 441 -15.17 -6.57 -4.66
CA VAL A 441 -16.23 -6.38 -3.66
C VAL A 441 -16.07 -7.40 -2.53
N VAL A 442 -15.86 -6.90 -1.31
CA VAL A 442 -15.71 -7.75 -0.13
C VAL A 442 -17.07 -8.30 0.29
N ARG A 443 -17.11 -9.62 0.53
CA ARG A 443 -18.27 -10.32 1.10
C ARG A 443 -18.15 -10.30 2.62
N HIS A 444 -18.89 -9.41 3.24
CA HIS A 444 -18.87 -9.23 4.70
C HIS A 444 -19.98 -10.07 5.35
N PRO A 445 -19.65 -11.17 6.06
CA PRO A 445 -20.66 -12.01 6.70
C PRO A 445 -21.24 -11.33 7.94
N VAL A 446 -22.53 -11.51 8.15
CA VAL A 446 -23.22 -11.17 9.39
C VAL A 446 -24.24 -12.26 9.72
N THR A 447 -24.60 -12.39 10.98
CA THR A 447 -25.67 -13.30 11.43
C THR A 447 -26.85 -12.48 11.96
N VAL A 448 -28.00 -12.62 11.33
CA VAL A 448 -29.24 -12.06 11.82
C VAL A 448 -29.82 -12.99 12.90
N CYS A 449 -30.24 -12.45 14.04
CA CYS A 449 -30.75 -13.21 15.20
C CYS A 449 -31.93 -12.49 15.88
#